data_42e32e006fb8fae1445d9499351eb03e
#
_entry.id   42e32e006fb8fae1445d9499351eb03e
#
_cell.length_a   1.000
_cell.length_b   1.000
_cell.length_c   1.000
_cell.angle_alpha   90.00
_cell.angle_beta   90.00
_cell.angle_gamma   90.00
#
_symmetry.space_group_name_H-M   'P 1'
#
loop_
_entity.id
_entity.type
_entity.pdbx_description
1 polymer ?
#
loop_
_entity_poly.entity_id
_entity_poly.type
_entity_poly.pdbx_seq_one_letter_code
_entity_poly.pdbx_strand_id
1 'polypeptide(L)'
;KTLTVVSGPDMVDLTFHNFVSYKENVGKSWAEDIMAIVQNPLTYNASRYTFLEKILVKLKMQLNAEGKIPVRNIFQMFPADRKRVEAALSACHLPKGKNDAINPEDFPETVYKTFLMNLCPRPEIDEIFTSHHFKAKPYMTKEHLAKFINKKQRDSRLNDILFPPAKPEQVQSLIEKYEPSVINIQRGQLSPEGMVWFLCGPENNVIALDKLVLYQDMTQPLSHYFINSSHNTYLTAGQFSGISSPEMYRQTLLAGCRCVELDCWKGRPPDEEPIITHGFTMTTEILFKDAIEAIAESAFKTSLYPVILSFENHVDSPKQQAKMAEYCRTIFGDMLLTEPLEKYPLKPGVPLPSPKDLLGKILIKNKKKQSVSEKRQNSMKKGKNVEPEIIEQPAFMDAEDTGVLWPGQPRCVLFHHWKRCLHLSSLVFCCISFPFQGTAGLEVTAYEEMSSLVNYIQPIKFDSFEVSAQKNRSYVISSFTELKAYDLLTKFPMQFVEYNKRQMSRIYPKGTRMDSSNYMPQMFWNVGCQMVALNFQTM
;
A
#
# COMPACT_ATOMS: atom_id res chain seq x y z
N LYS A 1 23.37 -25.46 11.12
CA LYS A 1 22.67 -24.61 10.13
C LYS A 1 22.08 -23.40 10.86
N THR A 2 22.13 -22.24 10.26
CA THR A 2 21.69 -20.97 10.84
C THR A 2 20.33 -20.58 10.25
N LEU A 3 19.40 -20.15 11.09
CA LEU A 3 18.18 -19.44 10.70
C LEU A 3 18.39 -17.97 11.01
N THR A 4 18.22 -17.10 10.02
CA THR A 4 18.20 -15.66 10.21
C THR A 4 16.76 -15.16 10.15
N VAL A 5 16.31 -14.55 11.24
CA VAL A 5 15.03 -13.84 11.28
C VAL A 5 15.32 -12.35 11.17
N VAL A 6 14.71 -11.69 10.21
CA VAL A 6 14.84 -10.26 10.02
C VAL A 6 13.62 -9.59 10.64
N SER A 7 13.85 -8.63 11.52
CA SER A 7 12.78 -7.86 12.17
C SER A 7 13.14 -6.39 12.23
N GLY A 8 12.16 -5.52 12.36
CA GLY A 8 12.40 -4.08 12.49
C GLY A 8 11.15 -3.34 12.95
N PRO A 9 11.31 -2.16 13.54
CA PRO A 9 10.22 -1.28 13.92
C PRO A 9 9.52 -0.67 12.69
N ASP A 10 10.24 -0.56 11.62
CA ASP A 10 9.82 -0.12 10.29
C ASP A 10 10.57 -0.96 9.23
N MET A 11 10.49 -0.56 7.95
CA MET A 11 11.08 -1.31 6.84
C MET A 11 12.51 -0.84 6.48
N VAL A 12 13.09 0.06 7.27
CA VAL A 12 14.43 0.60 7.05
C VAL A 12 15.39 0.18 8.15
N ASP A 13 14.96 0.28 9.41
CA ASP A 13 15.75 -0.10 10.58
C ASP A 13 15.56 -1.59 10.87
N LEU A 14 16.30 -2.42 10.12
CA LEU A 14 16.21 -3.87 10.21
C LEU A 14 17.24 -4.45 11.17
N THR A 15 16.82 -5.39 11.99
CA THR A 15 17.66 -6.18 12.88
C THR A 15 17.69 -7.62 12.41
N PHE A 16 18.89 -8.18 12.33
CA PHE A 16 19.12 -9.57 11.93
C PHE A 16 19.37 -10.43 13.15
N HIS A 17 18.46 -11.37 13.43
CA HIS A 17 18.57 -12.32 14.54
C HIS A 17 19.03 -13.66 14.00
N ASN A 18 20.26 -14.05 14.34
CA ASN A 18 20.85 -15.30 13.89
C ASN A 18 20.68 -16.38 14.97
N PHE A 19 19.98 -17.44 14.64
CA PHE A 19 19.76 -18.59 15.52
C PHE A 19 20.53 -19.81 14.99
N VAL A 20 21.35 -20.40 15.83
CA VAL A 20 22.06 -21.65 15.52
C VAL A 20 21.35 -22.78 16.24
N SER A 21 20.86 -23.76 15.49
CA SER A 21 20.20 -24.92 16.05
C SER A 21 21.21 -26.06 16.29
N TYR A 22 21.14 -26.67 17.45
CA TYR A 22 21.90 -27.89 17.78
C TYR A 22 21.35 -29.16 17.12
N LYS A 23 20.07 -29.12 16.67
CA LYS A 23 19.41 -30.21 15.95
C LYS A 23 19.18 -29.85 14.50
N GLU A 24 19.36 -30.79 13.62
CA GLU A 24 19.28 -30.60 12.18
C GLU A 24 17.83 -30.23 11.85
N ASN A 25 17.00 -30.07 11.70
CA ASN A 25 15.63 -29.71 11.24
C ASN A 25 14.90 -28.66 12.07
N VAL A 26 15.33 -28.29 13.27
CA VAL A 26 14.65 -27.29 14.09
C VAL A 26 14.61 -25.92 13.40
N GLY A 27 15.73 -25.48 12.82
CA GLY A 27 15.77 -24.20 12.09
C GLY A 27 14.89 -24.20 10.84
N LYS A 28 14.75 -25.36 10.17
CA LYS A 28 13.87 -25.51 9.01
C LYS A 28 12.40 -25.45 9.44
N SER A 29 12.01 -26.18 10.48
CA SER A 29 10.64 -26.14 11.01
C SER A 29 10.25 -24.73 11.44
N TRP A 30 11.13 -24.02 12.15
CA TRP A 30 10.87 -22.62 12.52
C TRP A 30 10.72 -21.70 11.31
N ALA A 31 11.54 -21.90 10.28
CA ALA A 31 11.41 -21.13 9.04
C ALA A 31 10.05 -21.36 8.38
N GLU A 32 9.60 -22.62 8.32
CA GLU A 32 8.30 -23.01 7.76
C GLU A 32 7.14 -22.42 8.57
N ASP A 33 7.20 -22.45 9.90
CA ASP A 33 6.19 -21.86 10.78
C ASP A 33 6.12 -20.34 10.64
N ILE A 34 7.28 -19.66 10.66
CA ILE A 34 7.36 -18.21 10.45
C ILE A 34 6.83 -17.83 9.06
N MET A 35 7.20 -18.58 8.02
CA MET A 35 6.73 -18.35 6.67
C MET A 35 5.22 -18.59 6.53
N ALA A 36 4.66 -19.60 7.20
CA ALA A 36 3.22 -19.84 7.22
C ALA A 36 2.46 -18.64 7.83
N ILE A 37 2.99 -18.03 8.89
CA ILE A 37 2.45 -16.81 9.50
C ILE A 37 2.54 -15.64 8.51
N VAL A 38 3.70 -15.43 7.88
CA VAL A 38 3.94 -14.31 6.93
C VAL A 38 3.09 -14.46 5.66
N GLN A 39 2.82 -15.69 5.21
CA GLN A 39 2.00 -15.96 4.02
C GLN A 39 0.50 -15.73 4.24
N ASN A 40 0.05 -15.48 5.48
CA ASN A 40 -1.36 -15.21 5.75
C ASN A 40 -1.57 -13.88 6.52
N PRO A 41 -1.02 -12.75 6.03
CA PRO A 41 -1.11 -11.47 6.73
C PRO A 41 -2.55 -10.96 6.82
N LEU A 42 -3.43 -11.30 5.87
CA LEU A 42 -4.83 -10.88 5.88
C LEU A 42 -5.56 -11.43 7.09
N THR A 43 -5.39 -12.71 7.40
CA THR A 43 -6.00 -13.34 8.58
C THR A 43 -5.44 -12.74 9.88
N TYR A 44 -4.11 -12.55 9.96
CA TYR A 44 -3.47 -11.98 11.15
C TYR A 44 -3.78 -10.50 11.35
N ASN A 45 -4.08 -9.75 10.29
CA ASN A 45 -4.44 -8.34 10.36
C ASN A 45 -5.95 -8.10 10.40
N ALA A 46 -6.78 -9.14 10.43
CA ALA A 46 -8.23 -9.03 10.42
C ALA A 46 -8.82 -8.36 11.68
N SER A 47 -8.08 -8.33 12.79
CA SER A 47 -8.54 -7.85 14.07
C SER A 47 -7.83 -6.56 14.50
N ARG A 48 -8.60 -5.60 15.02
CA ARG A 48 -8.06 -4.40 15.68
C ARG A 48 -7.22 -4.77 16.91
N TYR A 49 -7.58 -5.84 17.60
CA TYR A 49 -6.84 -6.37 18.73
C TYR A 49 -5.41 -6.75 18.31
N THR A 50 -5.26 -7.54 17.26
CA THR A 50 -3.95 -7.94 16.73
C THR A 50 -3.13 -6.72 16.29
N PHE A 51 -3.77 -5.71 15.70
CA PHE A 51 -3.09 -4.46 15.35
C PHE A 51 -2.55 -3.73 16.59
N LEU A 52 -3.36 -3.61 17.65
CA LEU A 52 -2.94 -2.96 18.90
C LEU A 52 -1.82 -3.73 19.62
N GLU A 53 -1.84 -5.06 19.59
CA GLU A 53 -0.74 -5.89 20.11
C GLU A 53 0.55 -5.68 19.32
N LYS A 54 0.49 -5.59 18.00
CA LYS A 54 1.66 -5.26 17.16
C LYS A 54 2.25 -3.90 17.50
N ILE A 55 1.43 -2.90 17.82
CA ILE A 55 1.92 -1.59 18.28
C ILE A 55 2.74 -1.75 19.56
N LEU A 56 2.29 -2.53 20.54
CA LEU A 56 3.05 -2.78 21.77
C LEU A 56 4.40 -3.45 21.48
N VAL A 57 4.40 -4.48 20.64
CA VAL A 57 5.64 -5.15 20.22
C VAL A 57 6.57 -4.17 19.54
N LYS A 58 6.06 -3.35 18.61
CA LYS A 58 6.83 -2.33 17.91
C LYS A 58 7.46 -1.32 18.89
N LEU A 59 6.71 -0.84 19.87
CA LEU A 59 7.24 0.07 20.92
C LEU A 59 8.37 -0.57 21.72
N LYS A 60 8.23 -1.86 22.07
CA LYS A 60 9.26 -2.63 22.81
C LYS A 60 10.50 -2.94 21.98
N MET A 61 10.43 -2.88 20.66
CA MET A 61 11.58 -3.03 19.78
C MET A 61 12.31 -1.70 19.51
N GLN A 62 11.66 -0.56 19.72
CA GLN A 62 12.20 0.77 19.49
C GLN A 62 12.83 1.37 20.78
N LEU A 63 13.80 0.71 21.32
CA LEU A 63 14.47 1.16 22.56
C LEU A 63 15.55 2.21 22.24
N ASN A 64 15.77 3.12 23.20
CA ASN A 64 16.90 4.04 23.15
C ASN A 64 18.21 3.34 23.57
N ALA A 65 19.33 4.07 23.57
CA ALA A 65 20.64 3.53 23.98
C ALA A 65 20.68 2.99 25.42
N GLU A 66 19.73 3.40 26.27
CA GLU A 66 19.59 2.95 27.67
C GLU A 66 18.65 1.74 27.80
N GLY A 67 18.16 1.18 26.70
CA GLY A 67 17.22 0.06 26.68
C GLY A 67 15.79 0.42 27.11
N LYS A 68 15.40 1.71 27.03
CA LYS A 68 14.07 2.20 27.41
C LYS A 68 13.24 2.62 26.21
N ILE A 69 11.91 2.53 26.32
CA ILE A 69 10.95 2.99 25.31
C ILE A 69 10.84 4.52 25.39
N PRO A 70 11.24 5.29 24.36
CA PRO A 70 11.06 6.73 24.35
C PRO A 70 9.57 7.10 24.28
N VAL A 71 9.12 8.00 25.16
CA VAL A 71 7.71 8.47 25.17
C VAL A 71 7.33 9.13 23.85
N ARG A 72 8.28 9.77 23.15
CA ARG A 72 8.06 10.32 21.80
C ARG A 72 7.57 9.28 20.80
N ASN A 73 7.98 8.01 20.93
CA ASN A 73 7.55 6.92 20.05
C ASN A 73 6.07 6.57 20.30
N ILE A 74 5.62 6.68 21.57
CA ILE A 74 4.20 6.50 21.91
C ILE A 74 3.36 7.62 21.28
N PHE A 75 3.83 8.88 21.32
CA PHE A 75 3.15 9.99 20.62
C PHE A 75 3.09 9.78 19.10
N GLN A 76 4.11 9.18 18.49
CA GLN A 76 4.11 8.87 17.06
C GLN A 76 3.11 7.77 16.70
N MET A 77 2.91 6.79 17.59
CA MET A 77 1.94 5.72 17.40
C MET A 77 0.49 6.19 17.60
N PHE A 78 0.27 7.22 18.39
CA PHE A 78 -1.06 7.78 18.70
C PHE A 78 -1.06 9.31 18.45
N PRO A 79 -0.96 9.76 17.19
CA PRO A 79 -0.66 11.17 16.89
C PRO A 79 -1.83 12.13 17.04
N ALA A 80 -3.08 11.63 17.08
CA ALA A 80 -4.27 12.46 16.94
C ALA A 80 -4.50 13.45 18.08
N ASP A 81 -4.12 13.09 19.32
CA ASP A 81 -4.30 13.94 20.49
C ASP A 81 -3.23 13.70 21.55
N ARG A 82 -2.19 14.50 21.50
CA ARG A 82 -1.05 14.41 22.43
C ARG A 82 -1.46 14.55 23.90
N LYS A 83 -2.36 15.48 24.24
CA LYS A 83 -2.80 15.71 25.63
C LYS A 83 -3.53 14.49 26.19
N ARG A 84 -4.31 13.82 25.34
CA ARG A 84 -4.98 12.56 25.70
C ARG A 84 -3.97 11.45 25.98
N VAL A 85 -2.93 11.33 25.17
CA VAL A 85 -1.85 10.36 25.41
C VAL A 85 -1.12 10.66 26.72
N GLU A 86 -0.80 11.92 26.99
CA GLU A 86 -0.17 12.36 28.25
C GLU A 86 -1.06 12.04 29.47
N ALA A 87 -2.38 12.25 29.36
CA ALA A 87 -3.34 11.92 30.41
C ALA A 87 -3.44 10.41 30.65
N ALA A 88 -3.48 9.61 29.57
CA ALA A 88 -3.53 8.15 29.66
C ALA A 88 -2.25 7.56 30.27
N LEU A 89 -1.06 8.08 29.92
CA LEU A 89 0.21 7.70 30.56
C LEU A 89 0.20 8.04 32.05
N SER A 90 -0.27 9.26 32.42
CA SER A 90 -0.42 9.66 33.83
C SER A 90 -1.33 8.74 34.62
N ALA A 91 -2.47 8.32 34.03
CA ALA A 91 -3.41 7.41 34.67
C ALA A 91 -2.80 6.01 34.91
N CYS A 92 -1.79 5.64 34.15
CA CYS A 92 -0.99 4.42 34.33
C CYS A 92 0.27 4.63 35.21
N HIS A 93 0.42 5.79 35.81
CA HIS A 93 1.61 6.17 36.61
C HIS A 93 2.94 6.12 35.82
N LEU A 94 2.87 6.35 34.51
CA LEU A 94 4.02 6.31 33.60
C LEU A 94 4.55 7.71 33.29
N PRO A 95 5.84 7.85 32.96
CA PRO A 95 6.42 9.08 32.42
C PRO A 95 5.66 9.56 31.19
N LYS A 96 5.45 10.89 31.08
CA LYS A 96 4.61 11.48 30.00
C LYS A 96 5.29 12.60 29.23
N GLY A 97 6.47 13.03 29.66
CA GLY A 97 7.23 14.09 28.99
C GLY A 97 7.78 13.60 27.64
N LYS A 98 7.84 14.49 26.64
CA LYS A 98 8.35 14.17 25.31
C LYS A 98 9.76 13.54 25.32
N ASN A 99 10.58 13.96 26.28
CA ASN A 99 11.97 13.49 26.40
C ASN A 99 12.12 12.36 27.42
N ASP A 100 11.03 11.93 28.05
CA ASP A 100 11.04 10.82 29.01
C ASP A 100 11.15 9.48 28.28
N ALA A 101 11.49 8.44 29.05
CA ALA A 101 11.53 7.06 28.58
C ALA A 101 10.98 6.12 29.66
N ILE A 102 10.39 5.01 29.24
CA ILE A 102 9.72 4.02 30.08
C ILE A 102 10.52 2.72 30.01
N ASN A 103 10.77 2.06 31.14
CA ASN A 103 11.33 0.72 31.11
C ASN A 103 10.33 -0.26 30.47
N PRO A 104 10.76 -1.16 29.59
CA PRO A 104 9.87 -2.15 28.99
C PRO A 104 9.11 -3.01 30.02
N GLU A 105 9.71 -3.25 31.19
CA GLU A 105 9.13 -3.98 32.31
C GLU A 105 7.97 -3.21 32.99
N ASP A 106 8.04 -1.88 33.00
CA ASP A 106 6.99 -1.01 33.54
C ASP A 106 5.81 -0.86 32.55
N PHE A 107 5.96 -1.37 31.32
CA PHE A 107 4.94 -1.34 30.27
C PHE A 107 4.57 -2.75 29.76
N PRO A 108 4.19 -3.67 30.66
CA PRO A 108 3.68 -4.99 30.26
C PRO A 108 2.34 -4.86 29.55
N GLU A 109 1.87 -5.95 28.96
CA GLU A 109 0.59 -5.99 28.23
C GLU A 109 -0.60 -5.50 29.07
N THR A 110 -0.64 -5.84 30.36
CA THR A 110 -1.68 -5.41 31.28
C THR A 110 -1.75 -3.89 31.45
N VAL A 111 -0.58 -3.25 31.65
CA VAL A 111 -0.48 -1.78 31.76
C VAL A 111 -0.79 -1.13 30.41
N TYR A 112 -0.36 -1.73 29.31
CA TYR A 112 -0.69 -1.26 27.96
C TYR A 112 -2.20 -1.31 27.69
N LYS A 113 -2.89 -2.36 28.08
CA LYS A 113 -4.36 -2.46 27.99
C LYS A 113 -5.04 -1.35 28.82
N THR A 114 -4.57 -1.11 30.04
CA THR A 114 -5.06 -0.01 30.88
C THR A 114 -4.80 1.36 30.23
N PHE A 115 -3.63 1.54 29.64
CA PHE A 115 -3.31 2.74 28.87
C PHE A 115 -4.29 2.95 27.70
N LEU A 116 -4.58 1.91 26.91
CA LEU A 116 -5.55 1.99 25.81
C LEU A 116 -6.97 2.34 26.29
N MET A 117 -7.40 1.79 27.40
CA MET A 117 -8.72 2.11 28.00
C MET A 117 -8.79 3.58 28.44
N ASN A 118 -7.73 4.12 29.02
CA ASN A 118 -7.66 5.54 29.39
C ASN A 118 -7.50 6.46 28.17
N LEU A 119 -6.79 6.00 27.13
CA LEU A 119 -6.62 6.73 25.88
C LEU A 119 -7.92 6.86 25.12
N CYS A 120 -8.73 5.80 25.11
CA CYS A 120 -10.01 5.74 24.42
C CYS A 120 -11.10 5.15 25.31
N PRO A 121 -11.63 5.92 26.29
CA PRO A 121 -12.75 5.47 27.12
C PRO A 121 -13.98 5.16 26.26
N ARG A 122 -14.69 4.11 26.61
CA ARG A 122 -15.78 3.51 25.83
C ARG A 122 -17.08 3.54 26.64
N PRO A 123 -17.73 4.71 26.80
CA PRO A 123 -18.97 4.83 27.58
C PRO A 123 -20.10 3.96 27.02
N GLU A 124 -20.11 3.64 25.73
CA GLU A 124 -21.05 2.72 25.10
C GLU A 124 -20.96 1.30 25.64
N ILE A 125 -19.82 0.88 26.20
CA ILE A 125 -19.70 -0.42 26.87
C ILE A 125 -20.46 -0.42 28.18
N ASP A 126 -20.36 0.67 28.95
CA ASP A 126 -21.14 0.84 30.17
C ASP A 126 -22.64 0.84 29.91
N GLU A 127 -23.09 1.43 28.80
CA GLU A 127 -24.48 1.39 28.35
C GLU A 127 -24.92 -0.04 28.02
N ILE A 128 -24.08 -0.86 27.36
CA ILE A 128 -24.37 -2.27 27.11
C ILE A 128 -24.59 -3.02 28.41
N PHE A 129 -23.73 -2.83 29.42
CA PHE A 129 -23.85 -3.49 30.71
C PHE A 129 -25.07 -3.00 31.48
N THR A 130 -25.39 -1.71 31.46
CA THR A 130 -26.53 -1.10 32.11
C THR A 130 -27.84 -1.54 31.49
N SER A 131 -27.93 -1.62 30.16
CA SER A 131 -29.14 -1.97 29.42
C SER A 131 -29.54 -3.45 29.55
N HIS A 132 -28.58 -4.33 29.91
CA HIS A 132 -28.82 -5.79 30.02
C HIS A 132 -29.00 -6.25 31.45
N HIS A 133 -28.84 -5.39 32.45
CA HIS A 133 -29.02 -5.71 33.87
C HIS A 133 -29.92 -4.70 34.59
N PHE A 134 -30.91 -5.22 35.29
CA PHE A 134 -31.81 -4.43 36.18
C PHE A 134 -31.06 -3.79 37.37
N LYS A 135 -29.85 -4.27 37.68
CA LYS A 135 -28.89 -3.69 38.61
C LYS A 135 -27.54 -3.69 37.93
N ALA A 136 -26.92 -2.54 37.81
CA ALA A 136 -25.58 -2.41 37.24
C ALA A 136 -24.61 -3.36 37.96
N LYS A 137 -24.33 -4.50 37.35
CA LYS A 137 -23.32 -5.45 37.81
C LYS A 137 -22.04 -5.22 37.03
N PRO A 138 -20.88 -5.37 37.66
CA PRO A 138 -19.57 -5.17 37.01
C PRO A 138 -19.19 -6.34 36.06
N TYR A 139 -20.12 -7.21 35.73
CA TYR A 139 -19.93 -8.35 34.85
C TYR A 139 -21.25 -8.80 34.18
N MET A 140 -21.13 -9.42 33.02
CA MET A 140 -22.22 -10.04 32.28
C MET A 140 -22.13 -11.56 32.43
N THR A 141 -23.25 -12.24 32.80
CA THR A 141 -23.22 -13.70 32.86
C THR A 141 -23.25 -14.32 31.48
N LYS A 142 -22.91 -15.60 31.38
CA LYS A 142 -22.93 -16.39 30.14
C LYS A 142 -24.27 -16.29 29.40
N GLU A 143 -25.40 -16.37 30.13
CA GLU A 143 -26.74 -16.27 29.56
C GLU A 143 -27.04 -14.88 29.01
N HIS A 144 -26.58 -13.82 29.71
CA HIS A 144 -26.76 -12.46 29.26
C HIS A 144 -25.86 -12.15 28.05
N LEU A 145 -24.63 -12.65 28.03
CA LEU A 145 -23.73 -12.53 26.87
C LEU A 145 -24.32 -13.27 25.65
N ALA A 146 -24.85 -14.49 25.84
CA ALA A 146 -25.53 -15.23 24.78
C ALA A 146 -26.74 -14.44 24.22
N LYS A 147 -27.53 -13.83 25.10
CA LYS A 147 -28.66 -12.98 24.70
C LYS A 147 -28.18 -11.73 23.94
N PHE A 148 -27.11 -11.11 24.40
CA PHE A 148 -26.50 -9.97 23.71
C PHE A 148 -26.05 -10.36 22.32
N ILE A 149 -25.23 -11.40 22.17
CA ILE A 149 -24.73 -11.89 20.89
C ILE A 149 -25.88 -12.25 19.94
N ASN A 150 -26.83 -13.02 20.40
CA ASN A 150 -27.89 -13.57 19.54
C ASN A 150 -29.04 -12.60 19.23
N LYS A 151 -29.22 -11.54 20.02
CA LYS A 151 -30.33 -10.58 19.83
C LYS A 151 -29.92 -9.17 19.48
N LYS A 152 -28.69 -8.73 19.88
CA LYS A 152 -28.22 -7.37 19.66
C LYS A 152 -27.11 -7.29 18.61
N GLN A 153 -26.20 -8.26 18.60
CA GLN A 153 -25.13 -8.33 17.62
C GLN A 153 -25.55 -9.05 16.33
N ARG A 154 -26.43 -10.02 16.44
CA ARG A 154 -26.93 -10.77 15.29
C ARG A 154 -27.93 -9.96 14.49
N ASP A 155 -27.76 -9.90 13.17
CA ASP A 155 -28.79 -9.41 12.25
C ASP A 155 -30.01 -10.35 12.31
N SER A 156 -31.19 -9.83 12.67
CA SER A 156 -32.42 -10.58 12.80
C SER A 156 -32.95 -11.19 11.49
N ARG A 157 -32.44 -10.75 10.35
CA ARG A 157 -32.79 -11.26 9.02
C ARG A 157 -32.03 -12.53 8.65
N LEU A 158 -30.96 -12.89 9.38
CA LEU A 158 -30.19 -14.09 9.11
C LEU A 158 -31.03 -15.36 9.32
N ASN A 159 -30.95 -16.27 8.36
CA ASN A 159 -31.59 -17.59 8.46
C ASN A 159 -30.94 -18.43 9.59
N ASP A 160 -31.75 -18.97 10.49
CA ASP A 160 -31.26 -19.69 11.67
C ASP A 160 -30.66 -21.08 11.36
N ILE A 161 -30.94 -21.63 10.17
CA ILE A 161 -30.37 -22.92 9.75
C ILE A 161 -28.97 -22.70 9.14
N LEU A 162 -28.86 -21.73 8.26
CA LEU A 162 -27.57 -21.42 7.59
C LEU A 162 -26.62 -20.67 8.50
N PHE A 163 -27.14 -19.83 9.38
CA PHE A 163 -26.39 -19.00 10.32
C PHE A 163 -26.97 -19.19 11.74
N PRO A 164 -26.74 -20.34 12.39
CA PRO A 164 -27.33 -20.62 13.67
C PRO A 164 -26.89 -19.63 14.75
N PRO A 165 -27.75 -19.33 15.73
CA PRO A 165 -27.39 -18.57 16.92
C PRO A 165 -26.20 -19.20 17.66
N ALA A 166 -25.42 -18.36 18.34
CA ALA A 166 -24.30 -18.84 19.14
C ALA A 166 -24.78 -19.78 20.26
N LYS A 167 -24.16 -20.96 20.36
CA LYS A 167 -24.44 -21.97 21.38
C LYS A 167 -23.73 -21.62 22.70
N PRO A 168 -24.22 -22.16 23.85
CA PRO A 168 -23.60 -21.91 25.15
C PRO A 168 -22.11 -22.21 25.23
N GLU A 169 -21.65 -23.25 24.54
CA GLU A 169 -20.24 -23.65 24.50
C GLU A 169 -19.38 -22.59 23.79
N GLN A 170 -19.88 -22.01 22.69
CA GLN A 170 -19.21 -20.94 21.95
C GLN A 170 -19.11 -19.66 22.80
N VAL A 171 -20.15 -19.33 23.54
CA VAL A 171 -20.16 -18.19 24.47
C VAL A 171 -19.15 -18.39 25.60
N GLN A 172 -19.05 -19.61 26.14
CA GLN A 172 -18.05 -19.95 27.14
C GLN A 172 -16.63 -19.78 26.59
N SER A 173 -16.36 -20.26 25.38
CA SER A 173 -15.06 -20.10 24.74
C SER A 173 -14.70 -18.61 24.52
N LEU A 174 -15.68 -17.75 24.23
CA LEU A 174 -15.44 -16.30 24.13
C LEU A 174 -15.05 -15.70 25.49
N ILE A 175 -15.71 -16.12 26.58
CA ILE A 175 -15.33 -15.68 27.94
C ILE A 175 -13.91 -16.12 28.26
N GLU A 176 -13.56 -17.38 28.02
CA GLU A 176 -12.22 -17.93 28.26
C GLU A 176 -11.14 -17.19 27.47
N LYS A 177 -11.48 -16.76 26.27
CA LYS A 177 -10.53 -16.05 25.40
C LYS A 177 -10.30 -14.58 25.79
N TYR A 178 -11.37 -13.87 26.20
CA TYR A 178 -11.34 -12.41 26.32
C TYR A 178 -11.40 -11.90 27.76
N GLU A 179 -11.82 -12.70 28.72
CA GLU A 179 -11.91 -12.27 30.11
C GLU A 179 -10.52 -12.32 30.78
N PRO A 180 -10.02 -11.19 31.30
CA PRO A 180 -8.70 -11.16 31.93
C PRO A 180 -8.70 -11.79 33.34
N SER A 181 -9.85 -11.88 34.01
CA SER A 181 -9.96 -12.41 35.38
C SER A 181 -10.23 -13.91 35.40
N VAL A 182 -9.30 -14.69 35.93
CA VAL A 182 -9.46 -16.15 36.12
C VAL A 182 -10.71 -16.49 36.93
N ILE A 183 -11.05 -15.68 37.94
CA ILE A 183 -12.26 -15.87 38.77
C ILE A 183 -13.53 -15.68 37.93
N ASN A 184 -13.56 -14.68 37.07
CA ASN A 184 -14.70 -14.45 36.17
C ASN A 184 -14.82 -15.56 35.13
N ILE A 185 -13.70 -16.05 34.58
CA ILE A 185 -13.70 -17.19 33.64
C ILE A 185 -14.35 -18.41 34.31
N GLN A 186 -13.90 -18.77 35.52
CA GLN A 186 -14.46 -19.91 36.27
C GLN A 186 -15.96 -19.76 36.57
N ARG A 187 -16.44 -18.53 36.75
CA ARG A 187 -17.84 -18.21 36.99
C ARG A 187 -18.68 -18.04 35.73
N GLY A 188 -18.07 -18.16 34.55
CA GLY A 188 -18.73 -17.88 33.26
C GLY A 188 -19.22 -16.44 33.15
N GLN A 189 -18.37 -15.47 33.53
CA GLN A 189 -18.73 -14.06 33.59
C GLN A 189 -17.76 -13.26 32.71
N LEU A 190 -18.25 -12.23 32.02
CA LEU A 190 -17.45 -11.31 31.22
C LEU A 190 -17.49 -9.91 31.84
N SER A 191 -16.33 -9.33 32.09
CA SER A 191 -16.17 -7.96 32.56
C SER A 191 -16.34 -6.94 31.43
N PRO A 192 -16.51 -5.62 31.73
CA PRO A 192 -16.45 -4.56 30.73
C PRO A 192 -15.14 -4.56 29.93
N GLU A 193 -14.02 -4.86 30.56
CA GLU A 193 -12.73 -5.00 29.90
C GLU A 193 -12.73 -6.16 28.90
N GLY A 194 -13.18 -7.34 29.33
CA GLY A 194 -13.34 -8.50 28.44
C GLY A 194 -14.28 -8.22 27.26
N MET A 195 -15.35 -7.44 27.49
CA MET A 195 -16.27 -7.01 26.44
C MET A 195 -15.58 -6.11 25.41
N VAL A 196 -14.73 -5.16 25.83
CA VAL A 196 -13.95 -4.32 24.90
C VAL A 196 -13.09 -5.20 24.00
N TRP A 197 -12.38 -6.17 24.59
CA TRP A 197 -11.50 -7.06 23.82
C TRP A 197 -12.28 -7.99 22.90
N PHE A 198 -13.43 -8.50 23.32
CA PHE A 198 -14.32 -9.26 22.45
C PHE A 198 -14.81 -8.44 21.27
N LEU A 199 -15.30 -7.21 21.51
CA LEU A 199 -15.81 -6.36 20.44
C LEU A 199 -14.72 -5.86 19.49
N CYS A 200 -13.47 -5.81 19.94
CA CYS A 200 -12.30 -5.54 19.11
C CYS A 200 -11.69 -6.81 18.47
N GLY A 201 -12.14 -7.98 18.90
CA GLY A 201 -11.59 -9.27 18.50
C GLY A 201 -12.03 -9.72 17.09
N PRO A 202 -11.38 -10.77 16.57
CA PRO A 202 -11.66 -11.29 15.22
C PRO A 202 -13.07 -11.88 15.08
N GLU A 203 -13.69 -12.36 16.15
CA GLU A 203 -15.05 -12.89 16.12
C GLU A 203 -16.11 -11.80 15.91
N ASN A 204 -15.78 -10.55 16.24
CA ASN A 204 -16.64 -9.38 16.01
C ASN A 204 -16.10 -8.47 14.90
N ASN A 205 -15.46 -9.04 13.89
CA ASN A 205 -14.95 -8.29 12.75
C ASN A 205 -16.09 -7.82 11.84
N VAL A 206 -15.84 -6.75 11.07
CA VAL A 206 -16.76 -6.26 10.02
C VAL A 206 -16.91 -7.26 8.87
N ILE A 207 -15.94 -8.16 8.71
CA ILE A 207 -15.95 -9.24 7.72
C ILE A 207 -15.80 -10.56 8.47
N ALA A 208 -16.67 -11.53 8.18
CA ALA A 208 -16.55 -12.88 8.73
C ALA A 208 -15.22 -13.52 8.27
N LEU A 209 -14.53 -14.22 9.19
CA LEU A 209 -13.19 -14.78 8.94
C LEU A 209 -13.15 -15.75 7.74
N ASP A 210 -14.23 -16.53 7.55
CA ASP A 210 -14.39 -17.42 6.41
C ASP A 210 -14.50 -16.68 5.07
N LYS A 211 -14.81 -15.37 5.09
CA LYS A 211 -14.85 -14.50 3.90
C LYS A 211 -13.52 -13.82 3.59
N LEU A 212 -12.52 -13.97 4.43
CA LEU A 212 -11.15 -13.53 4.14
C LEU A 212 -10.44 -14.46 3.14
N VAL A 213 -10.90 -15.70 3.00
CA VAL A 213 -10.45 -16.59 1.93
C VAL A 213 -11.13 -16.19 0.62
N LEU A 214 -10.47 -16.46 -0.49
CA LEU A 214 -11.01 -16.19 -1.81
C LEU A 214 -12.30 -17.00 -2.03
N TYR A 215 -13.42 -16.32 -2.20
CA TYR A 215 -14.75 -16.91 -2.47
C TYR A 215 -15.35 -16.42 -3.79
N GLN A 216 -14.68 -15.46 -4.46
CA GLN A 216 -15.17 -14.85 -5.70
C GLN A 216 -14.83 -15.72 -6.92
N ASP A 217 -15.67 -15.62 -7.95
CA ASP A 217 -15.34 -16.12 -9.27
C ASP A 217 -14.19 -15.31 -9.87
N MET A 218 -13.08 -15.97 -10.18
CA MET A 218 -11.87 -15.36 -10.74
C MET A 218 -11.72 -15.63 -12.26
N THR A 219 -12.79 -16.01 -12.93
CA THR A 219 -12.82 -16.33 -14.37
C THR A 219 -13.32 -15.19 -15.26
N GLN A 220 -13.76 -14.08 -14.67
CA GLN A 220 -14.19 -12.89 -15.40
C GLN A 220 -12.98 -12.08 -15.91
N PRO A 221 -13.16 -11.21 -16.91
CA PRO A 221 -12.09 -10.33 -17.38
C PRO A 221 -11.44 -9.51 -16.26
N LEU A 222 -10.14 -9.26 -16.35
CA LEU A 222 -9.37 -8.52 -15.33
C LEU A 222 -9.98 -7.15 -14.99
N SER A 223 -10.67 -6.51 -15.94
CA SER A 223 -11.39 -5.24 -15.74
C SER A 223 -12.58 -5.33 -14.78
N HIS A 224 -13.02 -6.53 -14.38
CA HIS A 224 -14.15 -6.72 -13.47
C HIS A 224 -13.74 -6.83 -12.00
N TYR A 225 -12.46 -6.64 -11.67
CA TYR A 225 -11.94 -6.79 -10.31
C TYR A 225 -11.31 -5.50 -9.82
N PHE A 226 -11.47 -5.21 -8.54
CA PHE A 226 -10.65 -4.22 -7.86
C PHE A 226 -9.26 -4.80 -7.62
N ILE A 227 -8.24 -4.03 -8.00
CA ILE A 227 -6.84 -4.44 -7.92
C ILE A 227 -6.17 -3.59 -6.84
N ASN A 228 -5.87 -4.19 -5.70
CA ASN A 228 -5.18 -3.51 -4.61
C ASN A 228 -3.86 -2.93 -5.12
N SER A 229 -3.75 -1.61 -5.13
CA SER A 229 -2.70 -0.88 -5.84
C SER A 229 -1.97 0.09 -4.93
N SER A 230 -0.65 0.15 -5.06
CA SER A 230 0.24 1.04 -4.33
C SER A 230 0.76 2.17 -5.22
N HIS A 231 0.88 3.36 -4.65
CA HIS A 231 1.50 4.54 -5.25
C HIS A 231 2.89 4.76 -4.64
N ASN A 232 3.88 5.05 -5.48
CA ASN A 232 5.27 5.29 -5.09
C ASN A 232 5.75 4.28 -4.03
N THR A 233 5.65 3.01 -4.37
CA THR A 233 5.79 1.86 -3.47
C THR A 233 7.13 1.82 -2.75
N TYR A 234 8.20 2.30 -3.39
CA TYR A 234 9.58 2.29 -2.90
C TYR A 234 9.82 3.23 -1.71
N LEU A 235 8.94 4.21 -1.45
CA LEU A 235 9.10 5.20 -0.37
C LEU A 235 8.66 4.64 0.98
N THR A 236 9.47 4.90 2.01
CA THR A 236 9.20 4.47 3.39
C THR A 236 8.43 5.51 4.21
N ALA A 237 8.38 6.76 3.74
CA ALA A 237 7.76 7.88 4.44
C ALA A 237 7.15 8.90 3.45
N GLY A 238 7.47 10.19 3.58
CA GLY A 238 6.92 11.26 2.75
C GLY A 238 7.42 11.24 1.30
N GLN A 239 6.66 11.91 0.43
CA GLN A 239 6.90 11.94 -1.03
C GLN A 239 8.08 12.83 -1.43
N PHE A 240 8.47 13.79 -0.59
CA PHE A 240 9.48 14.79 -0.95
C PHE A 240 10.89 14.46 -0.44
N SER A 241 11.03 13.85 0.73
CA SER A 241 12.31 13.57 1.40
C SER A 241 12.34 12.18 2.04
N GLY A 242 11.56 11.25 1.54
CA GLY A 242 11.50 9.88 2.02
C GLY A 242 12.75 9.07 1.66
N ILE A 243 13.00 8.02 2.42
CA ILE A 243 14.01 7.01 2.10
C ILE A 243 13.35 5.96 1.20
N SER A 244 14.00 5.60 0.10
CA SER A 244 13.57 4.51 -0.76
C SER A 244 14.18 3.20 -0.29
N SER A 245 13.40 2.10 -0.34
CA SER A 245 13.86 0.78 0.07
C SER A 245 13.23 -0.32 -0.79
N PRO A 246 14.01 -1.33 -1.24
CA PRO A 246 13.47 -2.53 -1.90
C PRO A 246 12.53 -3.32 -0.97
N GLU A 247 12.73 -3.24 0.35
CA GLU A 247 11.90 -3.90 1.34
C GLU A 247 10.44 -3.45 1.29
N MET A 248 10.17 -2.21 0.85
CA MET A 248 8.80 -1.71 0.68
C MET A 248 8.02 -2.55 -0.34
N TYR A 249 8.65 -3.03 -1.39
CA TYR A 249 8.00 -3.94 -2.35
C TYR A 249 7.63 -5.28 -1.72
N ARG A 250 8.55 -5.86 -0.91
CA ARG A 250 8.26 -7.10 -0.17
C ARG A 250 7.06 -6.94 0.74
N GLN A 251 7.09 -5.94 1.58
CA GLN A 251 6.04 -5.72 2.58
C GLN A 251 4.69 -5.37 1.95
N THR A 252 4.69 -4.56 0.90
CA THR A 252 3.48 -4.18 0.18
C THR A 252 2.83 -5.39 -0.50
N LEU A 253 3.61 -6.25 -1.15
CA LEU A 253 3.12 -7.49 -1.75
C LEU A 253 2.66 -8.50 -0.71
N LEU A 254 3.40 -8.65 0.39
CA LEU A 254 3.02 -9.53 1.51
C LEU A 254 1.76 -9.03 2.24
N ALA A 255 1.46 -7.72 2.21
CA ALA A 255 0.21 -7.16 2.70
C ALA A 255 -0.99 -7.38 1.76
N GLY A 256 -0.79 -8.02 0.61
CA GLY A 256 -1.84 -8.38 -0.34
C GLY A 256 -2.01 -7.41 -1.52
N CYS A 257 -1.10 -6.45 -1.71
CA CYS A 257 -1.10 -5.57 -2.87
C CYS A 257 -0.78 -6.37 -4.14
N ARG A 258 -1.45 -6.05 -5.24
CA ARG A 258 -1.27 -6.71 -6.55
C ARG A 258 -0.82 -5.77 -7.65
N CYS A 259 -0.64 -4.48 -7.35
CA CYS A 259 -0.06 -3.52 -8.28
C CYS A 259 0.91 -2.60 -7.54
N VAL A 260 2.18 -2.63 -7.91
CA VAL A 260 3.26 -1.81 -7.33
C VAL A 260 3.85 -0.86 -8.37
N GLU A 261 4.32 0.29 -7.92
CA GLU A 261 4.87 1.34 -8.78
C GLU A 261 6.38 1.44 -8.70
N LEU A 262 7.00 1.69 -9.86
CA LEU A 262 8.45 1.82 -10.03
C LEU A 262 8.73 3.07 -10.87
N ASP A 263 9.22 4.13 -10.25
CA ASP A 263 9.68 5.36 -10.95
C ASP A 263 11.13 5.19 -11.36
N CYS A 264 11.31 4.77 -12.61
CA CYS A 264 12.60 4.37 -13.15
C CYS A 264 13.34 5.57 -13.72
N TRP A 265 14.56 5.79 -13.25
CA TRP A 265 15.44 6.88 -13.67
C TRP A 265 16.77 6.34 -14.17
N LYS A 266 17.43 7.16 -15.00
CA LYS A 266 18.75 6.86 -15.54
C LYS A 266 19.80 6.90 -14.43
N GLY A 267 20.53 5.80 -14.28
CA GLY A 267 21.69 5.74 -13.39
C GLY A 267 22.89 6.49 -13.96
N ARG A 268 23.77 6.93 -13.08
CA ARG A 268 24.95 7.75 -13.40
C ARG A 268 26.20 6.88 -13.65
N PRO A 269 27.19 7.39 -14.40
CA PRO A 269 28.50 6.75 -14.46
C PRO A 269 29.13 6.60 -13.07
N PRO A 270 30.02 5.59 -12.84
CA PRO A 270 30.55 4.67 -13.85
C PRO A 270 29.64 3.48 -14.19
N ASP A 271 28.74 3.07 -13.29
CA ASP A 271 28.02 1.79 -13.40
C ASP A 271 26.86 1.85 -14.39
N GLU A 272 26.28 3.04 -14.56
CA GLU A 272 25.11 3.27 -15.44
C GLU A 272 23.95 2.26 -15.18
N GLU A 273 23.75 1.89 -13.90
CA GLU A 273 22.65 1.03 -13.51
C GLU A 273 21.34 1.82 -13.37
N PRO A 274 20.23 1.35 -13.93
CA PRO A 274 18.92 1.97 -13.72
C PRO A 274 18.59 2.03 -12.24
N ILE A 275 18.00 3.14 -11.80
CA ILE A 275 17.61 3.39 -10.41
C ILE A 275 16.11 3.66 -10.28
N ILE A 276 15.61 3.55 -9.07
CA ILE A 276 14.25 3.94 -8.69
C ILE A 276 14.36 5.06 -7.65
N THR A 277 13.68 6.16 -7.91
CA THR A 277 13.59 7.32 -7.01
C THR A 277 12.43 8.21 -7.43
N HIS A 278 11.93 9.05 -6.50
CA HIS A 278 10.94 10.08 -6.84
C HIS A 278 11.67 11.32 -7.40
N GLY A 279 11.89 11.35 -8.70
CA GLY A 279 12.69 12.36 -9.37
C GLY A 279 12.32 13.81 -9.03
N PHE A 280 13.31 14.71 -9.09
CA PHE A 280 13.18 16.11 -8.69
C PHE A 280 12.81 16.35 -7.22
N THR A 281 13.00 15.36 -6.35
CA THR A 281 12.81 15.44 -4.90
C THR A 281 14.12 15.13 -4.16
N MET A 282 14.09 15.18 -2.84
CA MET A 282 15.22 14.79 -1.98
C MET A 282 15.08 13.34 -1.48
N THR A 283 14.33 12.51 -2.17
CA THR A 283 14.23 11.09 -1.84
C THR A 283 15.50 10.34 -2.22
N THR A 284 15.84 9.29 -1.47
CA THR A 284 16.98 8.45 -1.81
C THR A 284 16.68 7.55 -3.01
N GLU A 285 17.71 7.06 -3.66
CA GLU A 285 17.62 6.13 -4.79
C GLU A 285 17.92 4.68 -4.37
N ILE A 286 17.32 3.72 -5.05
CA ILE A 286 17.63 2.29 -4.96
C ILE A 286 17.92 1.75 -6.36
N LEU A 287 18.64 0.63 -6.45
CA LEU A 287 18.87 -0.02 -7.74
C LEU A 287 17.58 -0.64 -8.27
N PHE A 288 17.32 -0.49 -9.56
CA PHE A 288 16.19 -1.14 -10.21
C PHE A 288 16.26 -2.67 -10.04
N LYS A 289 17.45 -3.24 -10.17
CA LYS A 289 17.68 -4.67 -9.99
C LYS A 289 17.23 -5.17 -8.63
N ASP A 290 17.60 -4.48 -7.54
CA ASP A 290 17.24 -4.86 -6.17
C ASP A 290 15.72 -4.84 -5.94
N ALA A 291 15.03 -3.87 -6.56
CA ALA A 291 13.56 -3.83 -6.53
C ALA A 291 12.93 -5.00 -7.29
N ILE A 292 13.46 -5.37 -8.46
CA ILE A 292 12.99 -6.52 -9.23
C ILE A 292 13.20 -7.84 -8.47
N GLU A 293 14.35 -8.00 -7.79
CA GLU A 293 14.63 -9.15 -6.93
C GLU A 293 13.64 -9.23 -5.75
N ALA A 294 13.41 -8.10 -5.07
CA ALA A 294 12.44 -8.02 -3.96
C ALA A 294 11.01 -8.37 -4.40
N ILE A 295 10.61 -7.93 -5.59
CA ILE A 295 9.31 -8.26 -6.18
C ILE A 295 9.24 -9.76 -6.50
N ALA A 296 10.27 -10.34 -7.15
CA ALA A 296 10.31 -11.74 -7.51
C ALA A 296 10.18 -12.66 -6.28
N GLU A 297 10.87 -12.31 -5.19
CA GLU A 297 10.78 -13.06 -3.92
C GLU A 297 9.37 -13.07 -3.34
N SER A 298 8.61 -12.00 -3.48
CA SER A 298 7.38 -11.77 -2.72
C SER A 298 6.10 -11.85 -3.54
N ALA A 299 6.19 -11.78 -4.87
CA ALA A 299 5.06 -11.66 -5.79
C ALA A 299 3.95 -12.70 -5.54
N PHE A 300 4.33 -13.94 -5.30
CA PHE A 300 3.41 -15.08 -5.18
C PHE A 300 3.47 -15.81 -3.84
N LYS A 301 3.93 -15.16 -2.78
CA LYS A 301 3.97 -15.74 -1.43
C LYS A 301 2.58 -15.82 -0.79
N THR A 302 1.76 -14.79 -0.95
CA THR A 302 0.43 -14.70 -0.31
C THR A 302 -0.71 -15.03 -1.28
N SER A 303 -0.47 -14.95 -2.57
CA SER A 303 -1.47 -15.21 -3.61
C SER A 303 -0.79 -15.55 -4.93
N LEU A 304 -1.36 -16.48 -5.70
CA LEU A 304 -0.90 -16.81 -7.05
C LEU A 304 -1.54 -15.90 -8.12
N TYR A 305 -2.46 -15.03 -7.76
CA TYR A 305 -3.09 -14.12 -8.71
C TYR A 305 -2.10 -13.06 -9.20
N PRO A 306 -2.33 -12.52 -10.42
CA PRO A 306 -1.31 -11.72 -11.11
C PRO A 306 -0.84 -10.50 -10.33
N VAL A 307 0.40 -10.11 -10.58
CA VAL A 307 1.01 -8.87 -10.11
C VAL A 307 1.22 -7.94 -11.29
N ILE A 308 0.90 -6.66 -11.12
CA ILE A 308 1.11 -5.61 -12.11
C ILE A 308 2.25 -4.71 -11.64
N LEU A 309 3.25 -4.48 -12.51
CA LEU A 309 4.30 -3.50 -12.31
C LEU A 309 3.93 -2.24 -13.09
N SER A 310 3.62 -1.18 -12.38
CA SER A 310 3.33 0.13 -12.97
C SER A 310 4.61 0.94 -13.08
N PHE A 311 5.23 0.94 -14.25
CA PHE A 311 6.42 1.74 -14.50
C PHE A 311 6.04 3.19 -14.82
N GLU A 312 6.72 4.12 -14.15
CA GLU A 312 6.86 5.51 -14.57
C GLU A 312 8.30 5.66 -15.10
N ASN A 313 8.46 5.57 -16.42
CA ASN A 313 9.76 5.41 -17.04
C ASN A 313 10.35 6.76 -17.47
N HIS A 314 11.45 7.17 -16.83
CA HIS A 314 12.25 8.36 -17.16
C HIS A 314 13.65 8.01 -17.68
N VAL A 315 13.90 6.74 -18.01
CA VAL A 315 15.19 6.27 -18.53
C VAL A 315 15.27 6.56 -20.02
N ASP A 316 15.93 7.63 -20.41
CA ASP A 316 16.12 8.06 -21.81
C ASP A 316 17.27 7.33 -22.54
N SER A 317 17.95 6.37 -21.89
CA SER A 317 19.04 5.57 -22.42
C SER A 317 18.55 4.23 -22.95
N PRO A 318 18.71 3.92 -24.26
CA PRO A 318 18.36 2.60 -24.80
C PRO A 318 19.12 1.48 -24.12
N LYS A 319 20.42 1.68 -23.81
CA LYS A 319 21.27 0.71 -23.12
C LYS A 319 20.71 0.36 -21.71
N GLN A 320 20.31 1.38 -20.96
CA GLN A 320 19.77 1.16 -19.62
C GLN A 320 18.35 0.56 -19.65
N GLN A 321 17.51 0.94 -20.63
CA GLN A 321 16.22 0.26 -20.83
C GLN A 321 16.40 -1.21 -21.24
N ALA A 322 17.43 -1.54 -22.04
CA ALA A 322 17.77 -2.93 -22.35
C ALA A 322 18.17 -3.71 -21.08
N LYS A 323 18.97 -3.11 -20.17
CA LYS A 323 19.27 -3.71 -18.85
C LYS A 323 18.02 -3.94 -18.03
N MET A 324 17.08 -2.96 -17.99
CA MET A 324 15.81 -3.13 -17.28
C MET A 324 15.02 -4.33 -17.82
N ALA A 325 14.93 -4.46 -19.14
CA ALA A 325 14.24 -5.59 -19.78
C ALA A 325 14.94 -6.93 -19.49
N GLU A 326 16.28 -6.94 -19.51
CA GLU A 326 17.08 -8.11 -19.17
C GLU A 326 16.86 -8.56 -17.71
N TYR A 327 16.89 -7.64 -16.75
CA TYR A 327 16.59 -7.96 -15.36
C TYR A 327 15.17 -8.51 -15.18
N CYS A 328 14.18 -7.91 -15.83
CA CYS A 328 12.82 -8.44 -15.80
C CYS A 328 12.75 -9.88 -16.37
N ARG A 329 13.42 -10.15 -17.49
CA ARG A 329 13.41 -11.48 -18.12
C ARG A 329 14.15 -12.53 -17.28
N THR A 330 15.34 -12.19 -16.79
CA THR A 330 16.22 -13.15 -16.11
C THR A 330 15.78 -13.44 -14.68
N ILE A 331 15.33 -12.41 -13.95
CA ILE A 331 14.94 -12.56 -12.55
C ILE A 331 13.51 -13.12 -12.40
N PHE A 332 12.56 -12.64 -13.21
CA PHE A 332 11.19 -13.17 -13.17
C PHE A 332 11.04 -14.50 -13.92
N GLY A 333 11.85 -14.75 -14.95
CA GLY A 333 11.75 -15.98 -15.74
C GLY A 333 10.31 -16.25 -16.22
N ASP A 334 9.81 -17.44 -15.93
CA ASP A 334 8.46 -17.88 -16.33
C ASP A 334 7.31 -17.09 -15.68
N MET A 335 7.59 -16.35 -14.61
CA MET A 335 6.57 -15.46 -14.00
C MET A 335 6.25 -14.26 -14.90
N LEU A 336 7.17 -13.82 -15.75
CA LEU A 336 6.96 -12.66 -16.62
C LEU A 336 6.06 -13.01 -17.81
N LEU A 337 5.00 -12.23 -17.99
CA LEU A 337 4.16 -12.35 -19.17
C LEU A 337 4.80 -11.57 -20.34
N THR A 338 5.53 -12.25 -21.21
CA THR A 338 6.25 -11.64 -22.34
C THR A 338 5.38 -11.47 -23.57
N GLU A 339 4.37 -12.34 -23.75
CA GLU A 339 3.49 -12.32 -24.92
C GLU A 339 2.01 -12.41 -24.51
N PRO A 340 1.09 -11.87 -25.34
CA PRO A 340 -0.32 -12.06 -25.11
C PRO A 340 -0.70 -13.55 -25.16
N LEU A 341 -1.64 -13.95 -24.32
CA LEU A 341 -2.21 -15.31 -24.37
C LEU A 341 -2.95 -15.50 -25.71
N GLU A 342 -2.83 -16.66 -26.31
CA GLU A 342 -3.45 -16.99 -27.61
C GLU A 342 -4.97 -16.73 -27.62
N LYS A 343 -5.65 -17.08 -26.53
CA LYS A 343 -7.08 -16.86 -26.34
C LYS A 343 -7.48 -15.38 -26.28
N TYR A 344 -6.55 -14.49 -25.91
CA TYR A 344 -6.81 -13.07 -25.68
C TYR A 344 -5.84 -12.18 -26.49
N PRO A 345 -5.91 -12.20 -27.83
CA PRO A 345 -5.06 -11.35 -28.66
C PRO A 345 -5.36 -9.86 -28.45
N LEU A 346 -4.35 -9.01 -28.63
CA LEU A 346 -4.47 -7.55 -28.49
C LEU A 346 -5.26 -6.93 -29.66
N LYS A 347 -6.55 -7.22 -29.74
CA LYS A 347 -7.47 -6.74 -30.78
C LYS A 347 -8.65 -6.00 -30.16
N PRO A 348 -9.19 -4.96 -30.86
CA PRO A 348 -10.43 -4.32 -30.42
C PRO A 348 -11.57 -5.31 -30.24
N GLY A 349 -12.35 -5.15 -29.19
CA GLY A 349 -13.49 -6.02 -28.87
C GLY A 349 -13.14 -7.31 -28.12
N VAL A 350 -11.87 -7.70 -28.04
CA VAL A 350 -11.44 -8.86 -27.24
C VAL A 350 -11.31 -8.43 -25.78
N PRO A 351 -11.92 -9.13 -24.82
CA PRO A 351 -11.80 -8.80 -23.40
C PRO A 351 -10.38 -9.07 -22.87
N LEU A 352 -10.05 -8.52 -21.72
CA LEU A 352 -8.85 -8.89 -20.97
C LEU A 352 -8.93 -10.34 -20.49
N PRO A 353 -7.78 -11.04 -20.33
CA PRO A 353 -7.77 -12.34 -19.66
C PRO A 353 -8.27 -12.22 -18.22
N SER A 354 -8.72 -13.35 -17.68
CA SER A 354 -9.15 -13.42 -16.29
C SER A 354 -7.96 -13.50 -15.33
N PRO A 355 -8.15 -13.15 -14.05
CA PRO A 355 -7.13 -13.41 -13.03
C PRO A 355 -6.71 -14.88 -12.98
N LYS A 356 -7.65 -15.81 -13.24
CA LYS A 356 -7.38 -17.25 -13.29
C LYS A 356 -6.47 -17.64 -14.46
N ASP A 357 -6.66 -17.04 -15.64
CA ASP A 357 -5.81 -17.28 -16.80
C ASP A 357 -4.38 -16.71 -16.61
N LEU A 358 -4.21 -15.78 -15.68
CA LEU A 358 -2.96 -15.08 -15.38
C LEU A 358 -2.30 -15.55 -14.06
N LEU A 359 -2.67 -16.72 -13.53
CA LEU A 359 -2.05 -17.25 -12.31
C LEU A 359 -0.54 -17.36 -12.47
N GLY A 360 0.18 -16.87 -11.44
CA GLY A 360 1.65 -16.87 -11.42
C GLY A 360 2.30 -15.91 -12.41
N LYS A 361 1.55 -14.95 -13.01
CA LYS A 361 2.08 -14.02 -13.99
C LYS A 361 2.26 -12.61 -13.45
N ILE A 362 3.38 -12.00 -13.86
CA ILE A 362 3.71 -10.60 -13.67
C ILE A 362 3.48 -9.87 -14.99
N LEU A 363 2.68 -8.80 -14.97
CA LEU A 363 2.36 -7.96 -16.11
C LEU A 363 3.07 -6.60 -15.95
N ILE A 364 3.56 -6.06 -17.06
CA ILE A 364 4.20 -4.74 -17.09
C ILE A 364 3.27 -3.72 -17.72
N LYS A 365 3.04 -2.62 -16.98
CA LYS A 365 2.43 -1.38 -17.48
C LYS A 365 3.55 -0.39 -17.75
N ASN A 366 3.78 -0.07 -19.01
CA ASN A 366 4.75 0.95 -19.42
C ASN A 366 4.30 1.59 -20.73
N LYS A 367 4.60 2.88 -20.90
CA LYS A 367 4.29 3.64 -22.10
C LYS A 367 5.11 3.13 -23.29
N LYS A 368 4.43 2.75 -24.37
CA LYS A 368 5.12 2.22 -25.57
C LYS A 368 4.76 3.02 -26.84
N LYS A 369 5.62 2.95 -27.84
CA LYS A 369 5.37 3.58 -29.13
C LYS A 369 4.13 2.96 -29.77
N GLN A 370 3.23 3.82 -30.24
CA GLN A 370 2.14 3.36 -31.11
C GLN A 370 2.72 2.90 -32.46
N SER A 371 2.22 1.77 -32.96
CA SER A 371 2.64 1.28 -34.27
C SER A 371 2.30 2.29 -35.38
N VAL A 372 3.10 2.28 -36.45
CA VAL A 372 2.87 3.16 -37.63
C VAL A 372 1.47 2.97 -38.22
N SER A 373 0.94 1.74 -38.14
CA SER A 373 -0.43 1.41 -38.56
C SER A 373 -1.50 2.12 -37.71
N GLU A 374 -1.31 2.23 -36.40
CA GLU A 374 -2.23 2.95 -35.50
C GLU A 374 -2.17 4.47 -35.70
N LYS A 375 -0.98 5.02 -36.01
CA LYS A 375 -0.80 6.43 -36.37
C LYS A 375 -1.54 6.77 -37.67
N ARG A 376 -1.47 5.90 -38.70
CA ARG A 376 -2.19 6.08 -39.98
C ARG A 376 -3.71 6.03 -39.80
N GLN A 377 -4.25 5.11 -38.99
CA GLN A 377 -5.69 5.05 -38.72
C GLN A 377 -6.19 6.28 -37.95
N ASN A 378 -5.39 6.85 -37.07
CA ASN A 378 -5.74 8.05 -36.31
C ASN A 378 -5.67 9.33 -37.18
N SER A 379 -4.76 9.39 -38.15
CA SER A 379 -4.65 10.55 -39.08
C SER A 379 -5.70 10.51 -40.18
N MET A 380 -6.09 9.35 -40.69
CA MET A 380 -7.18 9.23 -41.69
C MET A 380 -8.55 9.67 -41.13
N LYS A 381 -8.79 9.50 -39.83
CA LYS A 381 -10.04 9.95 -39.18
C LYS A 381 -10.09 11.46 -38.89
N LYS A 382 -8.94 12.18 -38.95
CA LYS A 382 -8.88 13.64 -38.69
C LYS A 382 -8.91 14.50 -39.95
N GLY A 383 -9.04 13.95 -41.15
CA GLY A 383 -9.21 14.71 -42.40
C GLY A 383 -8.15 15.76 -42.68
N LYS A 384 -6.91 15.55 -42.22
CA LYS A 384 -5.78 16.41 -42.55
C LYS A 384 -4.79 15.60 -43.42
N ASN A 385 -4.64 16.02 -44.67
CA ASN A 385 -3.48 15.65 -45.48
C ASN A 385 -2.23 16.20 -44.80
N VAL A 386 -1.39 15.32 -44.28
CA VAL A 386 -0.08 15.68 -43.75
C VAL A 386 0.91 15.24 -44.80
N GLU A 387 1.53 16.21 -45.47
CA GLU A 387 2.77 15.99 -46.21
C GLU A 387 3.84 15.40 -45.25
N PRO A 388 4.77 14.58 -45.76
CA PRO A 388 5.78 13.96 -44.90
C PRO A 388 6.77 15.04 -44.43
N GLU A 389 6.62 15.48 -43.18
CA GLU A 389 7.69 16.23 -42.51
C GLU A 389 8.91 15.32 -42.32
N ILE A 390 9.99 15.72 -42.95
CA ILE A 390 11.34 15.20 -42.67
C ILE A 390 11.68 15.65 -41.26
N ILE A 391 11.77 14.71 -40.35
CA ILE A 391 12.20 14.97 -38.97
C ILE A 391 13.70 15.17 -39.01
N GLU A 392 14.15 16.41 -39.10
CA GLU A 392 15.50 16.79 -38.71
C GLU A 392 15.63 16.60 -37.21
N GLN A 393 16.60 15.80 -36.81
CA GLN A 393 17.02 15.69 -35.42
C GLN A 393 17.53 17.06 -34.95
N PRO A 394 17.13 17.59 -33.80
CA PRO A 394 17.78 18.77 -33.25
C PRO A 394 19.22 18.36 -32.88
N ALA A 395 20.18 18.94 -33.60
CA ALA A 395 21.57 18.90 -33.23
C ALA A 395 21.73 19.54 -31.85
N PHE A 396 22.39 18.84 -30.95
CA PHE A 396 22.92 19.43 -29.72
C PHE A 396 23.94 20.48 -30.12
N MET A 397 23.59 21.74 -29.95
CA MET A 397 24.58 22.82 -29.97
C MET A 397 25.20 22.92 -28.58
N ASP A 398 26.48 22.68 -28.50
CA ASP A 398 27.33 23.12 -27.40
C ASP A 398 27.19 24.63 -27.26
N ALA A 399 26.63 25.09 -26.16
CA ALA A 399 26.52 26.49 -25.86
C ALA A 399 27.83 26.99 -25.29
N GLU A 400 28.72 27.46 -26.18
CA GLU A 400 29.73 28.41 -25.78
C GLU A 400 29.09 29.76 -25.43
N ASP A 401 29.59 30.34 -24.39
CA ASP A 401 29.26 31.56 -23.68
C ASP A 401 29.20 32.77 -24.64
N THR A 402 28.01 33.28 -24.97
CA THR A 402 27.87 34.64 -25.48
C THR A 402 26.84 35.38 -24.62
N GLY A 403 27.36 36.27 -23.77
CA GLY A 403 26.59 37.11 -22.89
C GLY A 403 25.68 38.09 -23.62
N VAL A 404 24.38 37.85 -23.53
CA VAL A 404 23.37 38.90 -23.76
C VAL A 404 22.42 38.91 -22.55
N LEU A 405 22.51 39.98 -21.78
CA LEU A 405 21.68 40.29 -20.64
C LEU A 405 20.29 40.73 -21.09
N TRP A 406 19.23 39.98 -20.68
CA TRP A 406 17.88 40.50 -20.61
C TRP A 406 17.55 40.90 -19.17
N PRO A 407 16.99 42.09 -18.92
CA PRO A 407 16.70 42.56 -17.57
C PRO A 407 15.42 41.88 -17.05
N GLY A 408 15.51 41.21 -15.91
CA GLY A 408 14.33 40.76 -15.16
C GLY A 408 14.29 39.30 -14.63
N GLN A 409 15.39 38.54 -14.71
CA GLN A 409 15.42 37.20 -14.06
C GLN A 409 16.42 37.15 -12.90
N PRO A 410 16.02 36.73 -11.70
CA PRO A 410 16.95 36.54 -10.60
C PRO A 410 17.81 35.31 -10.85
N ARG A 411 19.13 35.48 -10.87
CA ARG A 411 20.10 34.40 -10.91
C ARG A 411 20.03 33.59 -9.62
N CYS A 412 19.78 32.31 -9.75
CA CYS A 412 19.95 31.34 -8.67
C CYS A 412 21.43 30.97 -8.52
N VAL A 413 22.17 31.73 -7.71
CA VAL A 413 23.54 31.40 -7.28
C VAL A 413 23.45 30.79 -5.90
N LEU A 414 23.22 29.49 -5.82
CA LEU A 414 23.18 28.78 -4.53
C LEU A 414 23.46 27.28 -4.69
N PHE A 415 24.58 26.92 -5.34
CA PHE A 415 24.98 25.50 -5.39
C PHE A 415 26.31 25.18 -4.66
N HIS A 416 26.96 26.18 -4.01
CA HIS A 416 28.28 25.94 -3.40
C HIS A 416 28.44 26.26 -1.92
N HIS A 417 27.39 26.59 -1.17
CA HIS A 417 27.55 27.00 0.24
C HIS A 417 26.75 26.19 1.28
N TRP A 418 26.20 25.04 0.93
CA TRP A 418 25.31 24.25 1.82
C TRP A 418 26.03 23.27 2.76
N LYS A 419 27.35 23.23 2.77
CA LYS A 419 28.10 22.36 3.70
C LYS A 419 28.48 23.00 5.05
N ARG A 420 28.04 24.22 5.37
CA ARG A 420 28.49 24.94 6.59
C ARG A 420 27.43 25.61 7.46
N CYS A 421 26.14 25.32 7.32
CA CYS A 421 25.12 25.92 8.20
C CYS A 421 24.28 24.85 8.90
N LEU A 422 24.88 24.13 9.84
CA LEU A 422 24.20 23.28 10.82
C LEU A 422 24.21 23.94 12.21
N HIS A 423 23.78 25.18 12.31
CA HIS A 423 23.37 25.81 13.60
C HIS A 423 22.72 27.14 13.25
N LEU A 424 21.39 27.18 13.29
CA LEU A 424 20.60 28.31 13.77
C LEU A 424 19.10 28.01 13.60
N SER A 425 18.43 27.87 14.69
CA SER A 425 16.98 27.83 14.84
C SER A 425 16.37 29.14 14.39
N SER A 426 15.73 29.15 13.26
CA SER A 426 14.71 30.08 12.75
C SER A 426 14.79 30.13 11.23
N LEU A 427 14.23 29.11 10.56
CA LEU A 427 14.00 29.20 9.12
C LEU A 427 12.57 29.67 8.90
N VAL A 428 12.46 30.95 8.52
CA VAL A 428 11.29 31.50 7.84
C VAL A 428 11.10 30.68 6.56
N PHE A 429 10.02 29.90 6.51
CA PHE A 429 9.57 29.24 5.30
C PHE A 429 9.16 30.30 4.29
N CYS A 430 10.05 30.60 3.36
CA CYS A 430 9.66 31.28 2.13
C CYS A 430 8.95 30.25 1.27
N CYS A 431 7.63 30.19 1.35
CA CYS A 431 6.76 29.42 0.46
C CYS A 431 6.87 29.97 -0.96
N ILE A 432 7.85 29.53 -1.72
CA ILE A 432 7.80 29.64 -3.19
C ILE A 432 6.85 28.53 -3.62
N SER A 433 5.59 28.88 -3.90
CA SER A 433 4.63 27.99 -4.53
C SER A 433 5.07 27.73 -5.98
N PHE A 434 5.94 26.75 -6.18
CA PHE A 434 6.03 26.12 -7.48
C PHE A 434 4.81 25.21 -7.62
N PRO A 435 4.02 25.30 -8.69
CA PRO A 435 3.04 24.28 -8.98
C PRO A 435 3.82 22.99 -9.25
N PHE A 436 3.80 22.06 -8.30
CA PHE A 436 4.38 20.74 -8.45
C PHE A 436 3.51 20.00 -9.48
N GLN A 437 3.85 20.11 -10.74
CA GLN A 437 3.35 19.22 -11.78
C GLN A 437 4.08 17.88 -11.55
N GLY A 438 3.33 16.82 -11.22
CA GLY A 438 3.89 15.50 -11.07
C GLY A 438 4.73 15.09 -12.29
N THR A 439 5.70 14.22 -12.07
CA THR A 439 6.67 13.74 -13.07
C THR A 439 6.05 12.95 -14.23
N ALA A 440 4.82 12.47 -14.10
CA ALA A 440 4.11 11.65 -15.09
C ALA A 440 4.06 12.24 -16.52
N GLY A 441 4.15 13.57 -16.66
CA GLY A 441 4.24 14.23 -17.96
C GLY A 441 5.58 14.09 -18.66
N LEU A 442 6.63 13.73 -17.92
CA LEU A 442 8.02 13.60 -18.38
C LEU A 442 8.42 12.17 -18.73
N GLU A 443 7.50 11.21 -18.61
CA GLU A 443 7.75 9.83 -18.98
C GLU A 443 8.22 9.71 -20.44
N VAL A 444 9.31 8.97 -20.64
CA VAL A 444 9.80 8.62 -21.96
C VAL A 444 9.09 7.39 -22.51
N THR A 445 9.05 7.26 -23.84
CA THR A 445 8.49 6.08 -24.49
C THR A 445 9.47 4.91 -24.37
N ALA A 446 8.98 3.70 -24.08
CA ALA A 446 9.80 2.50 -24.04
C ALA A 446 10.45 2.19 -25.39
N TYR A 447 11.76 1.91 -25.38
CA TYR A 447 12.47 1.34 -26.52
C TYR A 447 12.03 -0.13 -26.73
N GLU A 448 12.49 -0.74 -27.82
CA GLU A 448 11.98 -2.03 -28.30
C GLU A 448 12.02 -3.12 -27.21
N GLU A 449 13.14 -3.26 -26.51
CA GLU A 449 13.36 -4.29 -25.50
C GLU A 449 12.34 -4.20 -24.35
N MET A 450 12.10 -2.99 -23.83
CA MET A 450 11.09 -2.75 -22.79
C MET A 450 9.68 -2.77 -23.37
N SER A 451 9.49 -2.24 -24.57
CA SER A 451 8.19 -2.16 -25.24
C SER A 451 7.63 -3.56 -25.52
N SER A 452 8.48 -4.54 -25.86
CA SER A 452 8.07 -5.94 -26.13
C SER A 452 7.48 -6.64 -24.90
N LEU A 453 7.78 -6.17 -23.68
CA LEU A 453 7.25 -6.73 -22.42
C LEU A 453 5.85 -6.21 -22.06
N VAL A 454 5.36 -5.18 -22.77
CA VAL A 454 4.06 -4.55 -22.46
C VAL A 454 2.97 -5.14 -23.34
N ASN A 455 2.02 -5.81 -22.69
CA ASN A 455 0.91 -6.52 -23.36
C ASN A 455 -0.46 -5.88 -23.02
N TYR A 456 -1.14 -6.38 -21.99
CA TYR A 456 -2.52 -6.05 -21.66
C TYR A 456 -2.73 -4.72 -20.96
N ILE A 457 -1.66 -3.99 -20.60
CA ILE A 457 -1.75 -2.76 -19.80
C ILE A 457 -0.89 -1.67 -20.45
N GLN A 458 -1.40 -1.10 -21.56
CA GLN A 458 -0.72 -0.06 -22.32
C GLN A 458 -1.25 1.32 -21.93
N PRO A 459 -0.47 2.16 -21.24
CA PRO A 459 -0.91 3.51 -20.87
C PRO A 459 -1.15 4.38 -22.10
N ILE A 460 -2.32 5.03 -22.12
CA ILE A 460 -2.67 6.03 -23.12
C ILE A 460 -3.22 7.28 -22.46
N LYS A 461 -3.04 8.42 -23.12
CA LYS A 461 -3.72 9.65 -22.69
C LYS A 461 -5.22 9.47 -22.90
N PHE A 462 -6.00 9.75 -21.84
CA PHE A 462 -7.46 9.77 -21.93
C PHE A 462 -7.92 10.90 -22.85
N ASP A 463 -8.80 10.59 -23.78
CA ASP A 463 -9.43 11.54 -24.69
C ASP A 463 -10.86 11.83 -24.23
N SER A 464 -11.78 10.87 -24.47
CA SER A 464 -13.14 10.90 -23.93
C SER A 464 -13.68 9.47 -23.77
N PHE A 465 -14.81 9.34 -23.09
CA PHE A 465 -15.49 8.06 -22.92
C PHE A 465 -16.03 7.53 -24.26
N GLU A 466 -16.54 8.41 -25.12
CA GLU A 466 -17.05 8.09 -26.44
C GLU A 466 -15.95 7.55 -27.36
N VAL A 467 -14.81 8.23 -27.42
CA VAL A 467 -13.65 7.80 -28.20
C VAL A 467 -13.13 6.45 -27.71
N SER A 468 -13.09 6.24 -26.39
CA SER A 468 -12.68 4.97 -25.78
C SER A 468 -13.65 3.84 -26.14
N ALA A 469 -14.96 4.11 -26.14
CA ALA A 469 -16.00 3.16 -26.52
C ALA A 469 -15.89 2.78 -28.01
N GLN A 470 -15.68 3.75 -28.89
CA GLN A 470 -15.52 3.51 -30.32
C GLN A 470 -14.28 2.68 -30.65
N LYS A 471 -13.15 2.96 -29.98
CA LYS A 471 -11.90 2.20 -30.18
C LYS A 471 -11.98 0.79 -29.59
N ASN A 472 -12.75 0.60 -28.53
CA ASN A 472 -13.02 -0.65 -27.83
C ASN A 472 -11.77 -1.52 -27.58
N ARG A 473 -10.70 -0.89 -27.04
CA ARG A 473 -9.42 -1.57 -26.78
C ARG A 473 -9.29 -1.88 -25.30
N SER A 474 -9.52 -3.13 -24.89
CA SER A 474 -9.43 -3.59 -23.52
C SER A 474 -8.02 -3.50 -22.92
N TYR A 475 -7.00 -3.66 -23.75
CA TYR A 475 -5.58 -3.73 -23.39
C TYR A 475 -4.91 -2.37 -23.14
N VAL A 476 -5.67 -1.27 -23.16
CA VAL A 476 -5.16 0.07 -22.83
C VAL A 476 -5.71 0.55 -21.49
N ILE A 477 -4.93 1.38 -20.80
CA ILE A 477 -5.29 1.97 -19.51
C ILE A 477 -5.10 3.48 -19.54
N SER A 478 -5.96 4.20 -18.83
CA SER A 478 -5.76 5.62 -18.54
C SER A 478 -5.53 5.84 -17.07
N SER A 479 -4.56 6.69 -16.72
CA SER A 479 -4.28 7.09 -15.35
C SER A 479 -4.78 8.51 -15.09
N PHE A 480 -5.38 8.71 -13.91
CA PHE A 480 -5.96 9.98 -13.50
C PHE A 480 -5.48 10.35 -12.09
N THR A 481 -5.15 11.62 -11.88
CA THR A 481 -5.03 12.12 -10.51
C THR A 481 -6.38 12.04 -9.80
N GLU A 482 -6.39 11.94 -8.46
CA GLU A 482 -7.63 11.91 -7.67
C GLU A 482 -8.59 13.04 -8.03
N LEU A 483 -8.08 14.27 -8.30
CA LEU A 483 -8.89 15.42 -8.65
C LEU A 483 -9.52 15.27 -10.05
N LYS A 484 -8.74 14.78 -11.03
CA LYS A 484 -9.25 14.58 -12.39
C LYS A 484 -10.27 13.46 -12.44
N ALA A 485 -10.04 12.38 -11.72
CA ALA A 485 -11.00 11.28 -11.61
C ALA A 485 -12.27 11.72 -10.89
N TYR A 486 -12.15 12.53 -9.83
CA TYR A 486 -13.31 13.10 -9.13
C TYR A 486 -14.17 13.98 -10.05
N ASP A 487 -13.55 14.84 -10.85
CA ASP A 487 -14.25 15.65 -11.85
C ASP A 487 -15.00 14.79 -12.87
N LEU A 488 -14.35 13.73 -13.36
CA LEU A 488 -14.96 12.80 -14.32
C LEU A 488 -16.14 12.01 -13.72
N LEU A 489 -15.98 11.45 -12.51
CA LEU A 489 -17.05 10.68 -11.87
C LEU A 489 -18.25 11.55 -11.48
N THR A 490 -18.03 12.82 -11.19
CA THR A 490 -19.10 13.77 -10.86
C THR A 490 -19.90 14.17 -12.10
N LYS A 491 -19.21 14.39 -13.22
CA LYS A 491 -19.85 14.85 -14.48
C LYS A 491 -20.41 13.69 -15.31
N PHE A 492 -19.74 12.54 -15.32
CA PHE A 492 -20.00 11.43 -16.23
C PHE A 492 -19.99 10.07 -15.52
N PRO A 493 -20.73 9.87 -14.40
CA PRO A 493 -20.63 8.64 -13.59
C PRO A 493 -20.96 7.37 -14.39
N MET A 494 -22.04 7.39 -15.17
CA MET A 494 -22.47 6.23 -15.96
C MET A 494 -21.48 5.88 -17.06
N GLN A 495 -20.96 6.89 -17.76
CA GLN A 495 -19.95 6.68 -18.80
C GLN A 495 -18.64 6.13 -18.21
N PHE A 496 -18.28 6.53 -17.00
CA PHE A 496 -17.11 6.01 -16.32
C PHE A 496 -17.29 4.55 -15.91
N VAL A 497 -18.47 4.17 -15.43
CA VAL A 497 -18.81 2.76 -15.18
C VAL A 497 -18.72 1.93 -16.47
N GLU A 498 -19.33 2.39 -17.57
CA GLU A 498 -19.28 1.70 -18.85
C GLU A 498 -17.86 1.57 -19.43
N TYR A 499 -17.01 2.57 -19.18
CA TYR A 499 -15.59 2.51 -19.51
C TYR A 499 -14.88 1.41 -18.73
N ASN A 500 -15.07 1.36 -17.39
CA ASN A 500 -14.41 0.41 -16.51
C ASN A 500 -14.85 -1.05 -16.71
N LYS A 501 -16.02 -1.30 -17.31
CA LYS A 501 -16.43 -2.66 -17.70
C LYS A 501 -15.52 -3.27 -18.77
N ARG A 502 -14.93 -2.44 -19.63
CA ARG A 502 -14.18 -2.91 -20.81
C ARG A 502 -12.68 -2.78 -20.66
N GLN A 503 -12.20 -1.76 -19.97
CA GLN A 503 -10.79 -1.46 -19.81
C GLN A 503 -10.50 -0.92 -18.42
N MET A 504 -9.25 -0.98 -18.02
CA MET A 504 -8.84 -0.54 -16.68
C MET A 504 -8.58 0.96 -16.61
N SER A 505 -8.75 1.50 -15.40
CA SER A 505 -8.34 2.84 -15.02
C SER A 505 -7.48 2.79 -13.75
N ARG A 506 -6.53 3.71 -13.66
CA ARG A 506 -5.70 3.91 -12.47
C ARG A 506 -5.94 5.30 -11.91
N ILE A 507 -6.17 5.37 -10.60
CA ILE A 507 -6.29 6.62 -9.86
C ILE A 507 -5.08 6.72 -8.93
N TYR A 508 -4.49 7.90 -8.80
CA TYR A 508 -3.34 8.13 -7.95
C TYR A 508 -3.45 9.46 -7.19
N PRO A 509 -2.77 9.59 -6.02
CA PRO A 509 -2.85 10.78 -5.18
C PRO A 509 -2.38 12.04 -5.91
N LYS A 510 -2.93 13.19 -5.54
CA LYS A 510 -2.44 14.48 -6.03
C LYS A 510 -1.06 14.81 -5.45
N GLY A 511 -0.21 15.50 -6.20
CA GLY A 511 1.15 15.82 -5.80
C GLY A 511 1.30 16.66 -4.51
N THR A 512 0.23 17.32 -4.04
CA THR A 512 0.26 18.07 -2.77
C THR A 512 0.21 17.19 -1.52
N ARG A 513 0.02 15.86 -1.65
CA ARG A 513 0.09 14.91 -0.54
C ARG A 513 1.54 14.51 -0.23
N MET A 514 2.36 15.52 0.08
CA MET A 514 3.80 15.35 0.32
C MET A 514 4.11 14.51 1.57
N ASP A 515 3.17 14.42 2.50
CA ASP A 515 3.21 13.59 3.71
C ASP A 515 2.80 12.12 3.45
N SER A 516 2.55 11.75 2.20
CA SER A 516 2.00 10.44 1.82
C SER A 516 0.61 10.15 2.40
N SER A 517 -0.17 11.17 2.76
CA SER A 517 -1.57 10.96 3.17
C SER A 517 -2.40 10.39 2.02
N ASN A 518 -3.45 9.64 2.36
CA ASN A 518 -4.33 9.00 1.40
C ASN A 518 -5.61 9.81 1.14
N TYR A 519 -6.16 9.65 -0.06
CA TYR A 519 -7.49 10.14 -0.41
C TYR A 519 -8.54 9.07 -0.12
N MET A 520 -9.84 9.47 -0.10
CA MET A 520 -10.95 8.54 0.06
C MET A 520 -11.13 7.69 -1.22
N PRO A 521 -10.86 6.39 -1.20
CA PRO A 521 -10.90 5.57 -2.41
C PRO A 521 -12.32 5.13 -2.82
N GLN A 522 -13.26 5.08 -1.87
CA GLN A 522 -14.59 4.48 -2.05
C GLN A 522 -15.35 5.03 -3.27
N MET A 523 -15.30 6.33 -3.50
CA MET A 523 -16.01 6.95 -4.61
C MET A 523 -15.53 6.47 -5.97
N PHE A 524 -14.24 6.15 -6.10
CA PHE A 524 -13.66 5.63 -7.33
C PHE A 524 -14.00 4.15 -7.54
N TRP A 525 -14.04 3.38 -6.47
CA TRP A 525 -14.55 2.00 -6.52
C TRP A 525 -16.03 1.95 -6.91
N ASN A 526 -16.84 2.90 -6.46
CA ASN A 526 -18.26 2.98 -6.79
C ASN A 526 -18.54 3.16 -8.29
N VAL A 527 -17.59 3.72 -9.05
CA VAL A 527 -17.66 3.82 -10.52
C VAL A 527 -16.80 2.76 -11.22
N GLY A 528 -16.31 1.76 -10.48
CA GLY A 528 -15.62 0.58 -11.02
C GLY A 528 -14.14 0.76 -11.33
N CYS A 529 -13.47 1.83 -10.84
CA CYS A 529 -12.03 2.00 -11.02
C CYS A 529 -11.28 0.85 -10.36
N GLN A 530 -10.46 0.13 -11.13
CA GLN A 530 -9.80 -1.07 -10.67
C GLN A 530 -8.55 -0.78 -9.85
N MET A 531 -7.68 0.12 -10.33
CA MET A 531 -6.38 0.41 -9.76
C MET A 531 -6.41 1.76 -9.03
N VAL A 532 -7.04 1.78 -7.86
CA VAL A 532 -7.09 2.96 -6.98
C VAL A 532 -5.85 2.91 -6.08
N ALA A 533 -4.77 3.57 -6.53
CA ALA A 533 -3.47 3.47 -5.91
C ALA A 533 -3.38 4.34 -4.65
N LEU A 534 -2.93 3.73 -3.55
CA LEU A 534 -2.79 4.35 -2.24
C LEU A 534 -1.32 4.34 -1.78
N ASN A 535 -0.98 5.27 -0.93
CA ASN A 535 0.31 5.32 -0.25
C ASN A 535 0.32 4.28 0.89
N PHE A 536 1.04 3.17 0.71
CA PHE A 536 1.10 2.06 1.68
C PHE A 536 1.98 2.38 2.89
N GLN A 537 2.83 3.39 2.82
CA GLN A 537 3.69 3.86 3.91
C GLN A 537 2.90 4.56 5.02
N THR A 538 1.67 5.03 4.74
CA THR A 538 0.77 5.69 5.69
C THR A 538 -0.59 4.97 5.76
N MET A 539 -1.38 5.27 6.81
CA MET A 539 -2.76 4.77 6.95
C MET A 539 -3.76 5.57 6.10
#